data_425fb647a5f007756ff2388adfad7df2
#
_entry.id   425fb647a5f007756ff2388adfad7df2
#
_cell.length_a   1.000
_cell.length_b   1.000
_cell.length_c   1.000
_cell.angle_alpha   90.00
_cell.angle_beta   90.00
_cell.angle_gamma   90.00
#
_symmetry.space_group_name_H-M   'P 1'
#
loop_
_entity.id
_entity.type
_entity.pdbx_description
1 polymer ?
#
loop_
_entity_poly.entity_id
_entity_poly.type
_entity_poly.pdbx_seq_one_letter_code
_entity_poly.pdbx_strand_id
1 'polypeptide(L)' 'MNIKLLNKVSEQIRQCREKYGNYASRHEFIGVLIEEIEELKQEVFKKEPDIDRLGAEIVDCLTVLIKGYADIVESKNVR' A
#
# COMPACT_ATOMS: atom_id res chain seq x y z
N MET A 1 -14.00 5.09 -10.09
CA MET A 1 -13.42 4.12 -9.13
C MET A 1 -14.48 3.69 -8.12
N ASN A 2 -14.44 2.44 -7.73
CA ASN A 2 -15.38 1.84 -6.79
C ASN A 2 -15.24 2.47 -5.40
N ILE A 3 -16.36 2.97 -4.84
CA ILE A 3 -16.33 3.66 -3.55
C ILE A 3 -15.96 2.74 -2.38
N LYS A 4 -16.31 1.46 -2.48
CA LYS A 4 -15.92 0.47 -1.48
C LYS A 4 -14.40 0.28 -1.45
N LEU A 5 -13.78 0.27 -2.62
CA LEU A 5 -12.33 0.17 -2.74
C LEU A 5 -11.66 1.41 -2.16
N LEU A 6 -12.17 2.60 -2.47
CA LEU A 6 -11.65 3.84 -1.92
C LEU A 6 -11.71 3.84 -0.38
N ASN A 7 -12.85 3.43 0.17
CA ASN A 7 -13.02 3.37 1.61
C ASN A 7 -12.06 2.36 2.26
N LYS A 8 -11.85 1.22 1.62
CA LYS A 8 -10.93 0.20 2.12
C LYS A 8 -9.49 0.73 2.15
N VAL A 9 -9.06 1.38 1.08
CA VAL A 9 -7.72 1.96 1.01
C VAL A 9 -7.55 3.07 2.05
N SER A 10 -8.53 3.96 2.17
CA SER A 10 -8.51 5.04 3.16
C SER A 10 -8.39 4.51 4.58
N GLU A 11 -9.15 3.46 4.88
CA GLU A 11 -9.11 2.85 6.21
C GLU A 11 -7.75 2.21 6.51
N GLN A 12 -7.17 1.53 5.52
CA GLN A 12 -5.84 0.95 5.68
C GLN A 12 -4.78 2.02 5.90
N ILE A 13 -4.87 3.14 5.17
CA ILE A 13 -3.94 4.26 5.36
C ILE A 13 -4.06 4.80 6.78
N ARG A 14 -5.29 5.00 7.26
CA ARG A 14 -5.53 5.48 8.62
C ARG A 14 -4.89 4.55 9.65
N GLN A 15 -5.11 3.25 9.51
CA GLN A 15 -4.55 2.25 10.42
C GLN A 15 -3.02 2.23 10.39
N CYS A 16 -2.45 2.34 9.20
CA CYS A 16 -0.99 2.40 9.05
C CYS A 16 -0.41 3.63 9.73
N ARG A 17 -1.06 4.78 9.58
CA ARG A 17 -0.59 6.02 10.21
C ARG A 17 -0.68 5.95 11.73
N GLU A 18 -1.73 5.35 12.26
CA GLU A 18 -1.87 5.18 13.71
C GLU A 18 -0.77 4.27 14.27
N LYS A 19 -0.40 3.25 13.53
CA LYS A 19 0.55 2.24 13.99
C LYS A 19 2.01 2.65 13.75
N TYR A 20 2.31 3.23 12.59
CA TYR A 20 3.68 3.50 12.16
C TYR A 20 3.97 4.96 11.83
N GLY A 21 2.94 5.81 11.77
CA GLY A 21 3.09 7.19 11.36
C GLY A 21 3.29 7.34 9.85
N ASN A 22 3.79 8.49 9.46
CA ASN A 22 4.12 8.77 8.06
C ASN A 22 5.46 8.13 7.69
N TYR A 23 5.69 7.90 6.40
CA TYR A 23 6.99 7.44 5.95
C TYR A 23 8.04 8.48 6.28
N ALA A 24 9.15 8.02 6.88
CA ALA A 24 10.23 8.92 7.29
C ALA A 24 11.03 9.44 6.10
N SER A 25 11.06 8.69 4.99
CA SER A 25 11.81 9.06 3.80
C SER A 25 11.27 8.34 2.57
N ARG A 26 11.68 8.83 1.40
CA ARG A 26 11.36 8.13 0.15
C ARG A 26 11.99 6.74 0.09
N HIS A 27 13.11 6.55 0.81
CA HIS A 27 13.77 5.24 0.86
C HIS A 27 12.97 4.24 1.68
N GLU A 28 12.37 4.68 2.78
CA GLU A 28 11.45 3.83 3.54
C GLU A 28 10.24 3.47 2.70
N PHE A 29 9.67 4.45 2.00
CA PHE A 29 8.52 4.24 1.12
C PHE A 29 8.80 3.15 0.08
N ILE A 30 9.91 3.28 -0.66
CA ILE A 30 10.20 2.30 -1.71
C ILE A 30 10.50 0.92 -1.14
N GLY A 31 11.13 0.86 0.04
CA GLY A 31 11.37 -0.42 0.72
C GLY A 31 10.09 -1.14 1.05
N VAL A 32 9.12 -0.42 1.61
CA VAL A 32 7.81 -1.01 1.94
C VAL A 32 7.07 -1.43 0.66
N LEU A 33 7.12 -0.60 -0.38
CA LEU A 33 6.48 -0.93 -1.64
C LEU A 33 7.05 -2.20 -2.26
N ILE A 34 8.37 -2.36 -2.23
CA ILE A 34 9.03 -3.56 -2.76
C ILE A 34 8.54 -4.80 -2.02
N GLU A 35 8.40 -4.75 -0.70
CA GLU A 35 7.88 -5.87 0.08
C GLU A 35 6.46 -6.23 -0.35
N GLU A 36 5.60 -5.23 -0.52
CA GLU A 36 4.21 -5.46 -0.94
C GLU A 36 4.14 -6.02 -2.36
N ILE A 37 5.00 -5.55 -3.26
CA ILE A 37 5.08 -6.08 -4.62
C ILE A 37 5.52 -7.55 -4.61
N GLU A 38 6.47 -7.92 -3.76
CA GLU A 38 6.89 -9.32 -3.65
C GLU A 38 5.75 -10.21 -3.16
N GLU A 39 4.94 -9.75 -2.22
CA GLU A 39 3.77 -10.48 -1.75
C GLU A 39 2.73 -10.63 -2.86
N LEU A 40 2.47 -9.55 -3.60
CA LEU A 40 1.56 -9.58 -4.75
C LEU A 40 2.05 -10.58 -5.80
N LYS A 41 3.34 -10.54 -6.08
CA LYS A 41 3.97 -11.43 -7.05
C LYS A 41 3.77 -12.90 -6.67
N GLN A 42 3.93 -13.23 -5.41
CA GLN A 42 3.71 -14.58 -4.91
C GLN A 42 2.28 -15.06 -5.18
N GLU A 43 1.28 -14.19 -4.98
CA GLU A 43 -0.11 -14.54 -5.26
C GLU A 43 -0.39 -14.71 -6.75
N VAL A 44 0.18 -13.82 -7.57
CA VAL A 44 0.01 -13.87 -9.04
C VAL A 44 0.53 -15.17 -9.63
N PHE A 45 1.67 -15.65 -9.13
CA PHE A 45 2.33 -16.83 -9.70
C PHE A 45 1.96 -18.14 -9.04
N LYS A 46 0.99 -18.16 -8.15
CA LYS A 46 0.47 -19.42 -7.62
C LYS A 46 -0.21 -20.21 -8.72
N LYS A 47 -0.07 -21.53 -8.64
CA LYS A 47 -0.68 -22.43 -9.62
C LYS A 47 -2.20 -22.30 -9.63
N GLU A 48 -2.79 -22.13 -8.44
CA GLU A 48 -4.23 -21.94 -8.28
C GLU A 48 -4.43 -20.67 -7.43
N PRO A 49 -4.47 -19.50 -8.08
CA PRO A 49 -4.57 -18.24 -7.33
C PRO A 49 -5.93 -18.10 -6.65
N ASP A 50 -5.87 -17.57 -5.43
CA ASP A 50 -7.05 -17.18 -4.67
C ASP A 50 -7.34 -15.72 -5.00
N ILE A 51 -8.46 -15.48 -5.67
CA ILE A 51 -8.82 -14.13 -6.13
C ILE A 51 -9.01 -13.16 -4.96
N ASP A 52 -9.53 -13.62 -3.83
CA ASP A 52 -9.70 -12.77 -2.66
C ASP A 52 -8.34 -12.34 -2.08
N ARG A 53 -7.39 -13.27 -2.00
CA ARG A 53 -6.04 -12.94 -1.54
C ARG A 53 -5.31 -12.05 -2.52
N LEU A 54 -5.45 -12.33 -3.82
CA LEU A 54 -4.87 -11.49 -4.86
C LEU A 54 -5.40 -10.07 -4.75
N GLY A 55 -6.72 -9.92 -4.58
CA GLY A 55 -7.35 -8.61 -4.39
C GLY A 55 -6.81 -7.89 -3.16
N ALA A 56 -6.62 -8.61 -2.04
CA ALA A 56 -6.08 -8.02 -0.82
C ALA A 56 -4.65 -7.50 -1.04
N GLU A 57 -3.82 -8.26 -1.76
CA GLU A 57 -2.45 -7.82 -2.04
C GLU A 57 -2.41 -6.60 -2.98
N ILE A 58 -3.33 -6.53 -3.94
CA ILE A 58 -3.46 -5.35 -4.80
C ILE A 58 -3.84 -4.12 -3.95
N VAL A 59 -4.78 -4.27 -3.02
CA VAL A 59 -5.18 -3.17 -2.14
C VAL A 59 -4.00 -2.73 -1.26
N ASP A 60 -3.20 -3.67 -0.77
CA ASP A 60 -2.02 -3.34 0.02
C ASP A 60 -1.03 -2.48 -0.78
N CYS A 61 -0.80 -2.83 -2.04
CA CYS A 61 0.05 -2.03 -2.93
C CYS A 61 -0.51 -0.64 -3.17
N LEU A 62 -1.82 -0.54 -3.43
CA LEU A 62 -2.49 0.75 -3.60
C LEU A 62 -2.36 1.62 -2.35
N THR A 63 -2.53 1.01 -1.17
CA THR A 63 -2.42 1.70 0.10
C THR A 63 -1.03 2.33 0.25
N VAL A 64 0.02 1.57 -0.03
CA VAL A 64 1.40 2.07 0.06
C VAL A 64 1.63 3.20 -0.93
N LEU A 65 1.16 3.06 -2.16
CA LEU A 65 1.35 4.08 -3.20
C LEU A 65 0.65 5.38 -2.85
N ILE A 66 -0.61 5.32 -2.44
CA ILE A 66 -1.39 6.51 -2.11
C ILE A 66 -0.84 7.18 -0.85
N LYS A 67 -0.55 6.39 0.18
CA LYS A 67 0.05 6.91 1.41
C LYS A 67 1.41 7.55 1.13
N GLY A 68 2.22 6.90 0.29
CA GLY A 68 3.52 7.44 -0.10
C GLY A 68 3.41 8.77 -0.81
N TYR A 69 2.46 8.90 -1.72
CA TYR A 69 2.22 10.17 -2.39
C TYR A 69 1.87 11.27 -1.37
N ALA A 70 0.94 10.98 -0.49
CA ALA A 70 0.52 11.94 0.52
C ALA A 70 1.66 12.31 1.47
N ASP A 71 2.39 11.32 1.97
CA ASP A 71 3.42 11.54 2.98
C ASP A 71 4.65 12.23 2.42
N ILE A 72 5.04 11.93 1.19
CA ILE A 72 6.30 12.39 0.61
C ILE A 72 6.10 13.58 -0.31
N VAL A 73 5.09 13.53 -1.17
CA VAL A 73 4.88 14.57 -2.18
C VAL A 73 4.06 15.72 -1.63
N GLU A 74 2.92 15.41 -0.99
CA GLU A 74 2.00 16.45 -0.52
C GLU A 74 2.46 17.12 0.76
N SER A 75 3.06 16.38 1.68
CA SER A 75 3.47 16.95 2.96
C SER A 75 4.65 17.92 2.84
N LYS A 76 5.49 17.70 1.82
CA LYS A 76 6.71 18.49 1.57
C LYS A 76 7.72 18.45 2.71
N ASN A 77 7.49 17.63 3.71
CA ASN A 77 8.38 17.49 4.87
C ASN A 77 9.38 16.36 4.73
N VAL A 78 9.11 15.44 3.80
CA VAL A 78 9.92 14.23 3.61
C VAL A 78 10.25 14.10 2.13
N ARG A 79 11.49 14.30 1.78
CA ARG A 79 11.98 14.21 0.41
C ARG A 79 13.32 13.49 0.34
#